data_19b3308079746a055a6d9182460cf507
#
_entry.id   19b3308079746a055a6d9182460cf507
#
_cell.length_a   1.000
_cell.length_b   1.000
_cell.length_c   1.000
_cell.angle_alpha   90.00
_cell.angle_beta   90.00
_cell.angle_gamma   90.00
#
_symmetry.space_group_name_H-M   'P 1'
#
loop_
_entity.id
_entity.type
_entity.pdbx_description
1 polymer ?
#
loop_
_entity_poly.entity_id
_entity_poly.type
_entity_poly.pdbx_seq_one_letter_code
_entity_poly.pdbx_strand_id
1 'polypeptide(L)' 'MTAKEMFEQLHYKIEKNNKNELIYRYDEVLMEERIIQHIMFAKISKIIFSYREQFGEFCGIGMAELQAINKQVEELGWYK' A
#
# COMPACT_ATOMS: atom_id res chain seq x y z
N MET A 1 -8.94 2.87 14.51
CA MET A 1 -7.59 2.86 13.95
C MET A 1 -7.61 3.44 12.55
N THR A 2 -6.65 4.33 12.23
CA THR A 2 -6.55 4.90 10.89
C THR A 2 -5.91 3.91 9.92
N ALA A 3 -6.12 4.13 8.62
CA ALA A 3 -5.46 3.32 7.60
C ALA A 3 -3.94 3.39 7.73
N LYS A 4 -3.39 4.57 7.99
CA LYS A 4 -1.96 4.74 8.21
C LYS A 4 -1.44 3.85 9.33
N GLU A 5 -2.16 3.82 10.46
CA GLU A 5 -1.79 2.97 11.60
C GLU A 5 -1.85 1.49 11.23
N MET A 6 -2.88 1.08 10.48
CA MET A 6 -3.01 -0.30 10.02
C MET A 6 -1.85 -0.70 9.11
N PHE A 7 -1.46 0.18 8.18
CA PHE A 7 -0.31 -0.08 7.32
C PHE A 7 1.00 -0.11 8.11
N GLU A 8 1.15 0.76 9.09
CA GLU A 8 2.36 0.77 9.93
C GLU A 8 2.51 -0.54 10.71
N GLN A 9 1.41 -1.13 11.17
CA GLN A 9 1.44 -2.44 11.83
C GLN A 9 1.92 -3.55 10.89
N LEU A 10 1.76 -3.37 9.59
CA LEU A 10 2.21 -4.32 8.57
C LEU A 10 3.59 -3.96 8.03
N HIS A 11 4.29 -3.03 8.69
CA HIS A 11 5.64 -2.56 8.31
C HIS A 11 5.68 -1.73 7.04
N TYR A 12 4.56 -1.16 6.63
CA TYR A 12 4.52 -0.19 5.53
C TYR A 12 4.71 1.23 6.07
N LYS A 13 5.33 2.08 5.27
CA LYS A 13 5.48 3.51 5.55
C LYS A 13 5.04 4.32 4.35
N ILE A 14 4.54 5.52 4.60
CA ILE A 14 4.18 6.43 3.52
C ILE A 14 5.47 6.88 2.83
N GLU A 15 5.57 6.60 1.53
CA GLU A 15 6.66 7.07 0.69
C GLU A 15 6.30 8.38 0.01
N LYS A 16 5.05 8.55 -0.37
CA LYS A 16 4.58 9.72 -1.09
C LYS A 16 3.10 9.96 -0.79
N ASN A 17 2.73 11.20 -0.55
CA ASN A 17 1.33 11.56 -0.36
C ASN A 17 1.11 12.97 -0.88
N ASN A 18 0.47 13.09 -2.03
CA ASN A 18 0.12 14.37 -2.64
C ASN A 18 -1.31 14.30 -3.21
N LYS A 19 -1.72 15.32 -3.96
CA LYS A 19 -3.08 15.36 -4.52
C LYS A 19 -3.36 14.30 -5.58
N ASN A 20 -2.31 13.72 -6.17
CA ASN A 20 -2.44 12.75 -7.25
C ASN A 20 -2.31 11.32 -6.79
N GLU A 21 -1.49 11.08 -5.76
CA GLU A 21 -1.18 9.71 -5.34
C GLU A 21 -0.79 9.60 -3.87
N LEU A 22 -1.09 8.44 -3.30
CA LEU A 22 -0.65 8.04 -1.98
C LEU A 22 0.05 6.69 -2.14
N ILE A 23 1.32 6.60 -1.74
CA ILE A 23 2.11 5.38 -1.88
C ILE A 23 2.61 4.92 -0.52
N TYR A 24 2.29 3.67 -0.18
CA TYR A 24 2.86 2.97 0.96
C TYR A 24 3.96 2.04 0.50
N ARG A 25 5.06 2.02 1.23
CA ARG A 25 6.22 1.18 0.90
C ARG A 25 6.55 0.23 2.04
N TYR A 26 6.77 -1.04 1.68
CA TYR A 26 7.29 -2.08 2.55
C TYR A 26 8.70 -2.40 2.10
N ASP A 27 9.66 -2.39 3.02
CA ASP A 27 11.08 -2.65 2.72
C ASP A 27 11.67 -3.44 3.86
N GLU A 28 11.75 -4.75 3.69
CA GLU A 28 12.24 -5.68 4.72
C GLU A 28 13.19 -6.71 4.13
N VAL A 29 14.12 -7.18 4.96
CA VAL A 29 15.00 -8.29 4.60
C VAL A 29 14.45 -9.53 5.27
N LEU A 30 14.03 -10.51 4.47
CA LEU A 30 13.50 -11.79 4.93
C LEU A 30 14.32 -12.91 4.32
N MET A 31 14.88 -13.79 5.16
CA MET A 31 15.66 -14.95 4.70
C MET A 31 16.76 -14.55 3.71
N GLU A 32 17.50 -13.49 4.04
CA GLU A 32 18.58 -12.93 3.22
C GLU A 32 18.14 -12.29 1.90
N GLU A 33 16.83 -12.19 1.67
CA GLU A 33 16.28 -11.47 0.52
C GLU A 33 15.67 -10.16 0.95
N ARG A 34 15.98 -9.10 0.23
CA ARG A 34 15.34 -7.80 0.43
C ARG A 34 14.07 -7.74 -0.40
N ILE A 35 12.95 -7.51 0.26
CA ILE A 35 11.64 -7.41 -0.39
C ILE A 35 11.17 -5.97 -0.31
N ILE A 36 10.95 -5.35 -1.47
CA ILE A 36 10.41 -4.00 -1.56
C ILE A 36 9.07 -4.07 -2.29
N GLN A 37 8.00 -3.70 -1.59
CA GLN A 37 6.65 -3.80 -2.11
C GLN A 37 5.96 -2.45 -1.94
N HIS A 38 5.18 -2.06 -2.94
CA HIS A 38 4.43 -0.81 -2.93
C HIS A 38 2.94 -1.08 -3.05
N ILE A 39 2.16 -0.26 -2.34
CA ILE A 39 0.72 -0.17 -2.55
C ILE A 39 0.44 1.30 -2.84
N MET A 40 -0.04 1.58 -4.04
CA MET A 40 -0.29 2.93 -4.50
C MET A 40 -1.78 3.17 -4.74
N PHE A 41 -2.26 4.30 -4.22
CA PHE A 41 -3.61 4.78 -4.45
C PHE A 41 -3.54 5.95 -5.41
N ALA A 42 -3.97 5.72 -6.65
CA ALA A 42 -4.04 6.79 -7.66
C ALA A 42 -5.34 7.57 -7.43
N LYS A 43 -5.23 8.75 -6.84
CA LYS A 43 -6.38 9.48 -6.30
C LYS A 43 -7.35 9.99 -7.36
N ILE A 44 -6.86 10.35 -8.53
CA ILE A 44 -7.71 10.92 -9.59
C ILE A 44 -8.50 9.81 -10.31
N SER A 45 -7.83 8.73 -10.69
CA SER A 45 -8.46 7.62 -11.38
C SER A 45 -9.14 6.62 -10.45
N LYS A 46 -8.87 6.70 -9.15
CA LYS A 46 -9.38 5.79 -8.12
C LYS A 46 -9.00 4.33 -8.40
N ILE A 47 -7.73 4.13 -8.73
CA ILE A 47 -7.16 2.81 -9.00
C ILE A 47 -6.11 2.50 -7.94
N ILE A 48 -6.04 1.24 -7.51
CA ILE A 48 -5.07 0.76 -6.54
C ILE A 48 -4.11 -0.19 -7.23
N PHE A 49 -2.81 0.04 -7.05
CA PHE A 49 -1.76 -0.79 -7.60
C PHE A 49 -0.97 -1.45 -6.47
N SER A 50 -0.59 -2.72 -6.67
CA SER A 50 0.33 -3.42 -5.78
C SER A 50 1.43 -4.03 -6.63
N TYR A 51 2.69 -3.72 -6.32
CA TYR A 51 3.81 -4.21 -7.11
C TYR A 51 5.08 -4.37 -6.27
N ARG A 52 5.99 -5.21 -6.74
CA ARG A 52 7.33 -5.41 -6.17
C ARG A 52 8.37 -4.88 -7.13
N GLU A 53 9.32 -4.12 -6.60
CA GLU A 53 10.38 -3.52 -7.42
C GLU A 53 11.26 -4.56 -8.12
N GLN A 54 11.62 -5.63 -7.43
CA GLN A 54 12.67 -6.54 -7.86
C GLN A 54 12.32 -7.40 -9.06
N PHE A 55 11.04 -7.69 -9.26
CA PHE A 55 10.64 -8.65 -10.27
C PHE A 55 9.70 -8.08 -11.31
N GLY A 56 9.20 -6.86 -11.11
CA GLY A 56 8.19 -6.29 -11.99
C GLY A 56 6.96 -7.17 -12.12
N GLU A 57 6.80 -8.10 -11.18
CA GLU A 57 5.81 -9.13 -11.26
C GLU A 57 4.60 -8.85 -10.38
N PHE A 58 3.58 -9.59 -10.65
CA PHE A 58 2.37 -9.70 -9.90
C PHE A 58 2.65 -9.88 -8.41
N CYS A 59 1.99 -9.08 -7.59
CA CYS A 59 2.15 -9.11 -6.14
C CYS A 59 0.82 -9.41 -5.47
N GLY A 60 0.79 -10.48 -4.66
CA GLY A 60 -0.40 -10.85 -3.89
C GLY A 60 -0.69 -9.90 -2.75
N ILE A 61 -1.97 -9.82 -2.38
CA ILE A 61 -2.44 -9.02 -1.25
C ILE A 61 -2.97 -9.97 -0.18
N GLY A 62 -2.43 -9.89 1.03
CA GLY A 62 -2.93 -10.65 2.17
C GLY A 62 -4.19 -10.00 2.76
N MET A 63 -4.90 -10.74 3.60
CA MET A 63 -6.15 -10.23 4.20
C MET A 63 -5.92 -9.00 5.08
N ALA A 64 -4.83 -8.96 5.83
CA ALA A 64 -4.52 -7.80 6.66
C ALA A 64 -4.24 -6.56 5.81
N GLU A 65 -3.55 -6.74 4.68
CA GLU A 65 -3.32 -5.67 3.73
C GLU A 65 -4.61 -5.20 3.08
N LEU A 66 -5.49 -6.13 2.72
CA LEU A 66 -6.79 -5.78 2.15
C LEU A 66 -7.63 -4.95 3.13
N GLN A 67 -7.61 -5.29 4.42
CA GLN A 67 -8.32 -4.53 5.44
C GLN A 67 -7.78 -3.09 5.52
N ALA A 68 -6.46 -2.93 5.48
CA ALA A 68 -5.83 -1.61 5.49
C ALA A 68 -6.18 -0.82 4.22
N ILE A 69 -6.18 -1.48 3.07
CA ILE A 69 -6.58 -0.88 1.78
C ILE A 69 -8.03 -0.41 1.84
N ASN A 70 -8.94 -1.25 2.34
CA ASN A 70 -10.35 -0.88 2.46
C ASN A 70 -10.55 0.32 3.39
N LYS A 71 -9.82 0.37 4.48
CA LYS A 71 -9.87 1.51 5.40
C LYS A 71 -9.36 2.78 4.71
N GLN A 72 -8.29 2.68 3.94
CA GLN A 72 -7.74 3.83 3.21
C GLN A 72 -8.72 4.34 2.15
N VAL A 73 -9.37 3.45 1.43
CA VAL A 73 -10.39 3.81 0.43
C VAL A 73 -11.55 4.55 1.10
N GLU A 74 -11.97 4.08 2.28
CA GLU A 74 -13.00 4.73 3.08
C GLU A 74 -12.57 6.15 3.49
N GLU A 75 -11.34 6.29 3.98
CA GLU A 75 -10.80 7.60 4.39
C GLU A 75 -10.65 8.58 3.22
N LEU A 76 -10.36 8.05 2.02
CA LEU A 76 -10.30 8.87 0.81
C LEU A 76 -11.68 9.24 0.27
N GLY A 77 -12.73 8.65 0.80
CA GLY A 77 -14.10 8.94 0.38
C GLY A 77 -14.48 8.33 -0.97
N TRP A 78 -13.79 7.28 -1.40
CA TRP A 78 -14.00 6.68 -2.72
C TRP A 78 -15.32 5.92 -2.86
N TYR A 79 -15.96 5.58 -1.75
CA TYR A 79 -17.26 4.88 -1.76
C TYR A 79 -18.44 5.80 -1.99
N LYS A 80 -18.22 7.08 -2.10
CA LYS A 80 -19.28 8.08 -2.29
C LYS A 80 -19.54 8.36 -3.78
#